data_47d6f700e0d67146e3ae4b8d921036c4
#
_entry.id   47d6f700e0d67146e3ae4b8d921036c4
#
_cell.length_a   1.000
_cell.length_b   1.000
_cell.length_c   1.000
_cell.angle_alpha   90.00
_cell.angle_beta   90.00
_cell.angle_gamma   90.00
#
_symmetry.space_group_name_H-M   'P 1'
#
loop_
_entity.id
_entity.type
_entity.pdbx_description
1 polymer ?
#
loop_
_entity_poly.entity_id
_entity_poly.type
_entity_poly.pdbx_seq_one_letter_code
_entity_poly.pdbx_strand_id
1 'polypeptide(L)'
;MNKKAVLSISITLGVIGLIMIFFTCVSLFINEQNKKKFDGSVYVVIYQYDVKDFNIDTSSKPSILYKELFTSDLFYENKILSKTGEYNTVLISDGIIKVTSSSCRDHLCESFVIRADNLLNNTDIVCMPNGLIIT
;
A
#
# COMPACT_ATOMS: atom_id res chain seq x y z
N MET A 1 -31.95 -34.97 -29.37
CA MET A 1 -31.47 -33.62 -29.11
C MET A 1 -31.36 -32.86 -30.43
N ASN A 2 -31.97 -31.70 -30.57
CA ASN A 2 -32.11 -30.99 -31.84
C ASN A 2 -30.73 -30.40 -32.22
N LYS A 3 -30.18 -30.74 -33.43
CA LYS A 3 -28.85 -30.28 -33.89
C LYS A 3 -28.70 -28.76 -33.82
N LYS A 4 -29.78 -28.00 -34.05
CA LYS A 4 -29.78 -26.52 -33.92
C LYS A 4 -29.54 -26.04 -32.48
N ALA A 5 -30.09 -26.74 -31.47
CA ALA A 5 -29.91 -26.40 -30.07
C ALA A 5 -28.46 -26.65 -29.60
N VAL A 6 -27.85 -27.76 -30.05
CA VAL A 6 -26.46 -28.09 -29.73
C VAL A 6 -25.50 -27.05 -30.32
N LEU A 7 -25.75 -26.67 -31.56
CA LEU A 7 -24.90 -25.64 -32.24
C LEU A 7 -25.03 -24.27 -31.53
N SER A 8 -26.23 -23.88 -31.13
CA SER A 8 -26.47 -22.63 -30.41
C SER A 8 -25.72 -22.61 -29.05
N ILE A 9 -25.80 -23.70 -28.28
CA ILE A 9 -25.10 -23.84 -26.99
C ILE A 9 -23.57 -23.78 -27.17
N SER A 10 -23.03 -24.44 -28.20
CA SER A 10 -21.60 -24.40 -28.48
C SER A 10 -21.10 -22.99 -28.85
N ILE A 11 -21.88 -22.24 -29.62
CA ILE A 11 -21.54 -20.86 -29.99
C ILE A 11 -21.55 -19.95 -28.75
N THR A 12 -22.59 -20.07 -27.91
CA THR A 12 -22.67 -19.24 -26.69
C THR A 12 -21.54 -19.54 -25.71
N LEU A 13 -21.17 -20.80 -25.50
CA LEU A 13 -20.04 -21.18 -24.66
C LEU A 13 -18.70 -20.65 -25.22
N GLY A 14 -18.52 -20.71 -26.55
CA GLY A 14 -17.35 -20.16 -27.22
C GLY A 14 -17.23 -18.64 -27.04
N VAL A 15 -18.33 -17.91 -27.18
CA VAL A 15 -18.36 -16.45 -26.96
C VAL A 15 -18.04 -16.08 -25.51
N ILE A 16 -18.61 -16.79 -24.54
CA ILE A 16 -18.31 -16.58 -23.12
C ILE A 16 -16.84 -16.84 -22.82
N GLY A 17 -16.27 -17.92 -23.37
CA GLY A 17 -14.84 -18.23 -23.22
C GLY A 17 -13.93 -17.11 -23.78
N LEU A 18 -14.24 -16.58 -24.95
CA LEU A 18 -13.49 -15.45 -25.54
C LEU A 18 -13.58 -14.18 -24.70
N ILE A 19 -14.76 -13.88 -24.15
CA ILE A 19 -14.94 -12.72 -23.27
C ILE A 19 -14.09 -12.86 -22.00
N MET A 20 -14.10 -14.04 -21.39
CA MET A 20 -13.28 -14.28 -20.18
C MET A 20 -11.78 -14.15 -20.45
N ILE A 21 -11.29 -14.69 -21.60
CA ILE A 21 -9.89 -14.53 -22.00
C ILE A 21 -9.55 -13.06 -22.23
N PHE A 22 -10.43 -12.31 -22.89
CA PHE A 22 -10.23 -10.88 -23.11
C PHE A 22 -10.11 -10.11 -21.79
N PHE A 23 -11.02 -10.34 -20.82
CA PHE A 23 -10.95 -9.67 -19.52
C PHE A 23 -9.69 -10.04 -18.74
N THR A 24 -9.24 -11.29 -18.78
CA THR A 24 -7.99 -11.68 -18.12
C THR A 24 -6.78 -11.02 -18.77
N CYS A 25 -6.69 -10.96 -20.10
CA CYS A 25 -5.62 -10.27 -20.81
C CYS A 25 -5.59 -8.77 -20.50
N VAL A 26 -6.75 -8.10 -20.49
CA VAL A 26 -6.86 -6.67 -20.13
C VAL A 26 -6.42 -6.44 -18.69
N SER A 27 -6.85 -7.28 -17.76
CA SER A 27 -6.45 -7.19 -16.35
C SER A 27 -4.94 -7.34 -16.16
N LEU A 28 -4.32 -8.31 -16.84
CA LEU A 28 -2.88 -8.51 -16.81
C LEU A 28 -2.14 -7.31 -17.41
N PHE A 29 -2.62 -6.78 -18.54
CA PHE A 29 -2.02 -5.62 -19.20
C PHE A 29 -2.09 -4.36 -18.31
N ILE A 30 -3.24 -4.10 -17.67
CA ILE A 30 -3.39 -2.98 -16.74
C ILE A 30 -2.44 -3.14 -15.55
N ASN A 31 -2.32 -4.35 -15.01
CA ASN A 31 -1.43 -4.63 -13.88
C ASN A 31 0.05 -4.40 -14.24
N GLU A 32 0.49 -4.80 -15.45
CA GLU A 32 1.84 -4.51 -15.93
C GLU A 32 2.08 -3.00 -16.16
N GLN A 33 1.09 -2.28 -16.69
CA GLN A 33 1.19 -0.83 -16.85
C GLN A 33 1.30 -0.10 -15.51
N ASN A 34 0.57 -0.56 -14.49
CA ASN A 34 0.66 -0.02 -13.14
C ASN A 34 2.03 -0.30 -12.51
N LYS A 35 2.61 -1.48 -12.72
CA LYS A 35 3.98 -1.78 -12.29
C LYS A 35 5.02 -0.88 -12.97
N LYS A 36 4.87 -0.59 -14.26
CA LYS A 36 5.79 0.30 -15.00
C LYS A 36 5.71 1.77 -14.58
N LYS A 37 4.55 2.24 -14.10
CA LYS A 37 4.39 3.61 -13.55
C LYS A 37 5.12 3.83 -12.23
N PHE A 38 5.55 2.76 -11.58
CA PHE A 38 6.24 2.80 -10.30
C PHE A 38 7.76 2.96 -10.42
N ASP A 39 8.28 3.18 -11.62
CA ASP A 39 9.73 3.26 -11.88
C ASP A 39 10.30 4.61 -11.43
N GLY A 40 10.53 4.73 -10.13
CA GLY A 40 11.59 5.57 -9.60
C GLY A 40 11.32 7.06 -9.35
N SER A 41 10.08 7.56 -9.38
CA SER A 41 9.80 8.97 -9.07
C SER A 41 9.11 9.22 -7.71
N VAL A 42 8.77 8.17 -6.99
CA VAL A 42 8.06 8.28 -5.70
C VAL A 42 9.01 7.96 -4.55
N TYR A 43 9.02 8.84 -3.55
CA TYR A 43 9.78 8.64 -2.33
C TYR A 43 8.87 8.17 -1.23
N VAL A 44 9.35 7.24 -0.40
CA VAL A 44 8.77 7.01 0.90
C VAL A 44 9.47 7.90 1.92
N VAL A 45 8.70 8.59 2.74
CA VAL A 45 9.23 9.47 3.79
C VAL A 45 8.57 9.10 5.12
N ILE A 46 9.40 8.89 6.12
CA ILE A 46 8.95 8.63 7.49
C ILE A 46 9.25 9.85 8.33
N TYR A 47 8.22 10.47 8.86
CA TYR A 47 8.30 11.63 9.74
C TYR A 47 8.00 11.24 11.18
N GLN A 48 8.75 11.82 12.10
CA GLN A 48 8.48 11.79 13.53
C GLN A 48 8.17 13.20 14.01
N TYR A 49 6.98 13.38 14.55
CA TYR A 49 6.51 14.60 15.21
C TYR A 49 6.63 14.48 16.72
N ASP A 50 6.70 15.62 17.37
CA ASP A 50 6.50 15.69 18.81
C ASP A 50 5.01 15.44 19.10
N VAL A 51 4.75 14.77 20.23
CA VAL A 51 3.39 14.44 20.68
C VAL A 51 3.09 15.27 21.93
N LYS A 52 1.94 15.94 21.91
CA LYS A 52 1.40 16.65 23.07
C LYS A 52 -0.06 16.24 23.27
N ASP A 53 -0.40 15.81 24.49
CA ASP A 53 -1.75 15.39 24.85
C ASP A 53 -2.32 14.31 23.91
N PHE A 54 -1.51 13.32 23.54
CA PHE A 54 -1.82 12.23 22.59
C PHE A 54 -2.10 12.68 21.15
N ASN A 55 -1.76 13.93 20.80
CA ASN A 55 -1.88 14.46 19.43
C ASN A 55 -0.52 14.91 18.92
N ILE A 56 -0.39 14.91 17.58
CA ILE A 56 0.78 15.46 16.91
C ILE A 56 0.86 16.96 17.18
N ASP A 57 2.01 17.40 17.69
CA ASP A 57 2.29 18.84 17.82
C ASP A 57 2.70 19.42 16.48
N THR A 58 1.76 20.04 15.79
CA THR A 58 1.98 20.68 14.49
C THR A 58 2.77 22.00 14.58
N SER A 59 3.02 22.52 15.77
CA SER A 59 3.85 23.73 15.96
C SER A 59 5.35 23.44 15.87
N SER A 60 5.73 22.19 16.05
CA SER A 60 7.11 21.72 15.91
C SER A 60 7.38 21.21 14.48
N LYS A 61 8.63 21.39 14.01
CA LYS A 61 9.04 20.75 12.75
C LYS A 61 9.24 19.25 12.96
N PRO A 62 8.68 18.41 12.04
CA PRO A 62 8.93 16.98 12.12
C PRO A 62 10.41 16.65 11.85
N SER A 63 10.89 15.61 12.47
CA SER A 63 12.15 15.00 12.11
C SER A 63 11.92 14.00 10.99
N ILE A 64 12.71 14.08 9.92
CA ILE A 64 12.72 13.06 8.87
C ILE A 64 13.62 11.93 9.35
N LEU A 65 13.04 10.77 9.62
CA LEU A 65 13.77 9.59 10.07
C LEU A 65 14.29 8.74 8.92
N TYR A 66 13.56 8.73 7.82
CA TYR A 66 13.86 7.93 6.64
C TYR A 66 13.33 8.61 5.39
N LYS A 67 14.10 8.59 4.31
CA LYS A 67 13.68 9.08 2.99
C LYS A 67 14.47 8.34 1.92
N GLU A 68 13.78 7.49 1.18
CA GLU A 68 14.36 6.72 0.08
C GLU A 68 13.40 6.62 -1.09
N LEU A 69 13.95 6.30 -2.26
CA LEU A 69 13.15 6.01 -3.43
C LEU A 69 12.35 4.72 -3.19
N PHE A 70 11.04 4.77 -3.35
CA PHE A 70 10.20 3.60 -3.16
C PHE A 70 10.28 2.69 -4.38
N THR A 71 11.07 1.63 -4.29
CA THR A 71 11.26 0.60 -5.31
C THR A 71 10.72 -0.75 -4.81
N SER A 72 10.46 -1.69 -5.72
CA SER A 72 9.93 -3.01 -5.35
C SER A 72 10.91 -3.86 -4.54
N ASP A 73 12.20 -3.58 -4.66
CA ASP A 73 13.30 -4.27 -3.99
C ASP A 73 13.77 -3.54 -2.71
N LEU A 74 13.15 -2.38 -2.40
CA LEU A 74 13.46 -1.66 -1.17
C LEU A 74 13.08 -2.49 0.05
N PHE A 75 14.06 -2.70 0.93
CA PHE A 75 13.84 -3.35 2.22
C PHE A 75 14.24 -2.42 3.35
N TYR A 76 13.34 -2.21 4.27
CA TYR A 76 13.56 -1.47 5.51
C TYR A 76 12.70 -2.06 6.61
N GLU A 77 13.32 -2.38 7.73
CA GLU A 77 12.61 -2.77 8.95
C GLU A 77 13.26 -2.09 10.14
N ASN A 78 12.48 -1.31 10.87
CA ASN A 78 12.99 -0.62 12.03
C ASN A 78 11.90 -0.36 13.07
N LYS A 79 12.31 -0.42 14.34
CA LYS A 79 11.51 -0.01 15.48
C LYS A 79 11.80 1.44 15.81
N ILE A 80 10.85 2.31 15.52
CA ILE A 80 10.92 3.75 15.72
C ILE A 80 10.35 4.07 17.09
N LEU A 81 11.14 4.74 17.92
CA LEU A 81 10.74 5.18 19.26
C LEU A 81 10.35 6.66 19.22
N SER A 82 9.22 6.99 19.80
CA SER A 82 8.85 8.37 20.06
C SER A 82 9.63 8.92 21.26
N LYS A 83 9.60 10.24 21.45
CA LYS A 83 10.21 10.87 22.64
C LYS A 83 9.56 10.45 23.97
N THR A 84 8.32 9.96 23.91
CA THR A 84 7.57 9.46 25.08
C THR A 84 7.88 8.00 25.40
N GLY A 85 8.70 7.32 24.57
CA GLY A 85 9.04 5.91 24.72
C GLY A 85 8.06 4.94 24.03
N GLU A 86 7.00 5.47 23.43
CA GLU A 86 6.09 4.70 22.58
C GLU A 86 6.77 4.30 21.28
N TYR A 87 6.30 3.24 20.61
CA TYR A 87 6.97 2.75 19.41
C TYR A 87 6.03 2.33 18.28
N ASN A 88 6.59 2.34 17.08
CA ASN A 88 6.04 1.68 15.89
C ASN A 88 7.16 0.89 15.20
N THR A 89 6.87 -0.34 14.81
CA THR A 89 7.76 -1.12 13.93
C THR A 89 7.27 -0.98 12.50
N VAL A 90 8.08 -0.36 11.66
CA VAL A 90 7.77 -0.12 10.24
C VAL A 90 8.49 -1.15 9.40
N LEU A 91 7.77 -1.78 8.47
CA LEU A 91 8.30 -2.69 7.46
C LEU A 91 8.01 -2.14 6.06
N ILE A 92 9.05 -2.06 5.25
CA ILE A 92 8.97 -1.81 3.81
C ILE A 92 9.59 -3.03 3.13
N SER A 93 8.82 -3.76 2.35
CA SER A 93 9.29 -4.90 1.57
C SER A 93 8.35 -5.19 0.40
N ASP A 94 8.88 -5.70 -0.70
CA ASP A 94 8.08 -6.16 -1.85
C ASP A 94 7.07 -5.11 -2.37
N GLY A 95 7.44 -3.84 -2.33
CA GLY A 95 6.55 -2.74 -2.73
C GLY A 95 5.38 -2.50 -1.78
N ILE A 96 5.50 -2.91 -0.52
CA ILE A 96 4.50 -2.73 0.54
C ILE A 96 5.12 -1.98 1.70
N ILE A 97 4.39 -0.99 2.24
CA ILE A 97 4.72 -0.29 3.47
C ILE A 97 3.62 -0.56 4.48
N LYS A 98 4.00 -0.96 5.68
CA LYS A 98 3.06 -1.19 6.79
C LYS A 98 3.72 -0.99 8.15
N VAL A 99 2.90 -0.76 9.16
CA VAL A 99 3.29 -0.88 10.57
C VAL A 99 2.97 -2.31 11.00
N THR A 100 3.97 -3.05 11.45
CA THR A 100 3.82 -4.46 11.87
C THR A 100 3.52 -4.61 13.34
N SER A 101 3.87 -3.61 14.15
CA SER A 101 3.61 -3.57 15.60
C SER A 101 3.69 -2.14 16.10
N SER A 102 2.86 -1.79 17.07
CA SER A 102 2.86 -0.49 17.71
C SER A 102 2.49 -0.60 19.19
N SER A 103 2.89 0.40 19.98
CA SER A 103 2.46 0.53 21.37
C SER A 103 1.25 1.43 21.54
N CYS A 104 0.70 1.99 20.46
CA CYS A 104 -0.48 2.83 20.53
C CYS A 104 -1.72 2.02 20.95
N ARG A 105 -2.63 2.66 21.69
CA ARG A 105 -3.76 1.99 22.35
C ARG A 105 -4.75 1.35 21.37
N ASP A 106 -4.97 1.96 20.21
CA ASP A 106 -6.00 1.57 19.25
C ASP A 106 -5.48 0.67 18.12
N HIS A 107 -4.16 0.60 17.94
CA HIS A 107 -3.47 -0.17 16.91
C HIS A 107 -3.98 0.10 15.47
N LEU A 108 -4.65 1.23 15.24
CA LEU A 108 -5.24 1.56 13.93
C LEU A 108 -4.18 1.68 12.85
N CYS A 109 -2.98 2.20 13.17
CA CYS A 109 -1.88 2.32 12.22
C CYS A 109 -1.41 0.97 11.64
N GLU A 110 -1.65 -0.15 12.34
CA GLU A 110 -1.30 -1.50 11.88
C GLU A 110 -2.27 -2.03 10.81
N SER A 111 -3.46 -1.44 10.70
CA SER A 111 -4.47 -1.85 9.71
C SER A 111 -4.29 -1.19 8.34
N PHE A 112 -3.44 -0.16 8.23
CA PHE A 112 -3.17 0.54 6.98
C PHE A 112 -1.97 -0.03 6.25
N VAL A 113 -2.08 -0.08 4.92
CA VAL A 113 -1.03 -0.56 4.04
C VAL A 113 -0.92 0.36 2.84
N ILE A 114 0.28 0.84 2.56
CA ILE A 114 0.61 1.55 1.32
C ILE A 114 1.19 0.53 0.34
N ARG A 115 0.69 0.53 -0.88
CA ARG A 115 1.12 -0.39 -1.95
C ARG A 115 1.63 0.36 -3.15
N ALA A 116 2.74 -0.09 -3.68
CA ALA A 116 3.37 0.45 -4.88
C ALA A 116 2.47 0.42 -6.12
N ASP A 117 1.66 -0.62 -6.25
CA ASP A 117 0.77 -0.82 -7.39
C ASP A 117 -0.51 0.03 -7.35
N ASN A 118 -0.75 0.74 -6.26
CA ASN A 118 -1.97 1.53 -6.04
C ASN A 118 -1.71 2.88 -5.37
N LEU A 119 -0.64 3.58 -5.75
CA LEU A 119 -0.23 4.85 -5.12
C LEU A 119 -1.27 5.96 -5.23
N LEU A 120 -2.10 5.95 -6.27
CA LEU A 120 -3.14 6.98 -6.45
C LEU A 120 -4.27 6.90 -5.41
N ASN A 121 -4.47 5.75 -4.79
CA ASN A 121 -5.50 5.51 -3.77
C ASN A 121 -4.89 5.27 -2.37
N ASN A 122 -3.58 5.39 -2.24
CA ASN A 122 -2.93 5.23 -0.95
C ASN A 122 -3.14 6.47 -0.09
N THR A 123 -3.40 6.22 1.17
CA THR A 123 -3.44 7.23 2.22
C THR A 123 -2.19 7.08 3.07
N ASP A 124 -1.73 8.17 3.65
CA ASP A 124 -0.64 8.15 4.62
C ASP A 124 -0.97 7.22 5.79
N ILE A 125 0.03 6.54 6.31
CA ILE A 125 -0.11 5.82 7.58
C ILE A 125 0.21 6.81 8.70
N VAL A 126 -0.78 7.08 9.54
CA VAL A 126 -0.66 8.05 10.64
C VAL A 126 -0.88 7.34 11.97
N CYS A 127 0.09 7.47 12.86
CA CYS A 127 -0.03 7.05 14.26
C CYS A 127 0.03 8.30 15.15
N MET A 128 -1.13 8.89 15.44
CA MET A 128 -1.25 10.12 16.23
C MET A 128 -0.59 9.99 17.60
N PRO A 129 -0.87 8.94 18.40
CA PRO A 129 -0.30 8.82 19.74
C PRO A 129 1.23 8.73 19.75
N ASN A 130 1.81 8.18 18.69
CA ASN A 130 3.26 8.00 18.59
C ASN A 130 3.93 9.08 17.73
N GLY A 131 3.16 9.99 17.13
CA GLY A 131 3.67 11.07 16.30
C GLY A 131 4.31 10.61 14.98
N LEU A 132 3.97 9.42 14.49
CA LEU A 132 4.53 8.85 13.26
C LEU A 132 3.62 9.13 12.08
N ILE A 133 4.22 9.61 10.97
CA ILE A 133 3.56 9.72 9.66
C ILE A 133 4.46 9.07 8.61
N ILE A 134 3.88 8.19 7.80
CA ILE A 134 4.52 7.58 6.64
C ILE A 134 3.73 7.99 5.40
N THR A 135 4.39 8.63 4.47
CA THR A 135 3.81 9.15 3.24
C THR A 135 4.62 8.77 2.02
#